data_ff3308b052d083477a516ecafa349252
#
_entry.id   ff3308b052d083477a516ecafa349252
#
_cell.length_a   1.000
_cell.length_b   1.000
_cell.length_c   1.000
_cell.angle_alpha   90.00
_cell.angle_beta   90.00
_cell.angle_gamma   90.00
#
_symmetry.space_group_name_H-M   'P 1'
#
loop_
_entity.id
_entity.type
_entity.pdbx_description
1 polymer ?
#
loop_
_entity_poly.entity_id
_entity_poly.type
_entity_poly.pdbx_seq_one_letter_code
_entity_poly.pdbx_strand_id
1 'polypeptide(L)'
;VGTVVLERLVRELNGVECTDFEPEPPPSKATAVTRCFGEPVREVAALREAMVRRAVRAAEKIRAQDLAATRLIAFAHGSRFKPNAPSASRIARLSPATNDPRVIGGMAGRMADVMYETGGVYTKCGVMLEGLEPMTAHQADLFAVPDPRSPALLAAIDGLNGRFGRN
;
A
#
# COMPACT_ATOMS: atom_id res chain seq x y z
N VAL A 1 -33.30 -4.24 -14.98
CA VAL A 1 -32.83 -3.08 -14.24
C VAL A 1 -31.32 -2.97 -14.47
N GLY A 2 -30.92 -2.10 -15.40
CA GLY A 2 -29.51 -1.86 -15.71
C GLY A 2 -28.87 -1.02 -14.60
N THR A 3 -27.62 -1.32 -14.30
CA THR A 3 -26.82 -0.45 -13.41
C THR A 3 -26.44 0.83 -14.16
N VAL A 4 -26.23 1.94 -13.45
CA VAL A 4 -25.76 3.22 -14.01
C VAL A 4 -24.50 3.04 -14.88
N VAL A 5 -23.67 2.06 -14.54
CA VAL A 5 -22.45 1.73 -15.30
C VAL A 5 -22.79 1.19 -16.69
N LEU A 6 -23.78 0.29 -16.80
CA LEU A 6 -24.22 -0.27 -18.08
C LEU A 6 -24.90 0.79 -18.95
N GLU A 7 -25.67 1.67 -18.35
CA GLU A 7 -26.30 2.77 -19.05
C GLU A 7 -25.28 3.74 -19.66
N ARG A 8 -24.27 4.13 -18.89
CA ARG A 8 -23.16 4.94 -19.37
C ARG A 8 -22.40 4.26 -20.50
N LEU A 9 -22.08 2.98 -20.34
CA LEU A 9 -21.39 2.19 -21.38
C LEU A 9 -22.20 2.20 -22.71
N VAL A 10 -23.50 1.97 -22.63
CA VAL A 10 -24.36 2.00 -23.85
C VAL A 10 -24.39 3.39 -24.50
N ARG A 11 -24.42 4.45 -23.69
CA ARG A 11 -24.38 5.83 -24.22
C ARG A 11 -23.03 6.11 -24.89
N GLU A 12 -21.92 5.74 -24.28
CA GLU A 12 -20.57 5.93 -24.85
C GLU A 12 -20.40 5.14 -26.15
N LEU A 13 -20.90 3.90 -26.23
CA LEU A 13 -20.92 3.12 -27.47
C LEU A 13 -21.74 3.74 -28.57
N ASN A 14 -22.73 4.55 -28.22
CA ASN A 14 -23.56 5.33 -29.17
C ASN A 14 -22.98 6.74 -29.47
N GLY A 15 -21.73 7.02 -29.03
CA GLY A 15 -21.04 8.28 -29.27
C GLY A 15 -21.49 9.42 -28.34
N VAL A 16 -22.22 9.13 -27.28
CA VAL A 16 -22.62 10.13 -26.27
C VAL A 16 -21.58 10.12 -25.13
N GLU A 17 -20.83 11.18 -25.01
CA GLU A 17 -19.86 11.35 -23.92
C GLU A 17 -20.58 11.39 -22.57
N CYS A 18 -20.18 10.51 -21.66
CA CYS A 18 -20.75 10.39 -20.31
C CYS A 18 -19.79 10.77 -19.19
N THR A 19 -18.54 11.01 -19.53
CA THR A 19 -17.50 11.39 -18.57
C THR A 19 -16.61 12.44 -19.21
N ASP A 20 -16.52 13.60 -18.59
CA ASP A 20 -15.63 14.65 -19.06
C ASP A 20 -14.17 14.20 -18.93
N PHE A 21 -13.36 14.57 -19.93
CA PHE A 21 -11.93 14.35 -19.87
C PHE A 21 -11.30 15.33 -18.87
N GLU A 22 -10.84 14.81 -17.73
CA GLU A 22 -10.06 15.59 -16.76
C GLU A 22 -8.58 15.55 -17.17
N PRO A 23 -8.01 16.67 -17.67
CA PRO A 23 -6.60 16.72 -18.09
C PRO A 23 -5.64 16.51 -16.94
N GLU A 24 -6.02 16.86 -15.71
CA GLU A 24 -5.25 16.62 -14.50
C GLU A 24 -6.03 15.69 -13.57
N PRO A 25 -5.56 14.43 -13.37
CA PRO A 25 -6.22 13.53 -12.45
C PRO A 25 -6.14 14.09 -11.02
N PRO A 26 -7.22 13.94 -10.22
CA PRO A 26 -7.20 14.39 -8.84
C PRO A 26 -6.10 13.69 -8.05
N PRO A 27 -5.53 14.34 -7.02
CA PRO A 27 -4.45 13.77 -6.22
C PRO A 27 -4.87 12.42 -5.62
N SER A 28 -3.96 11.46 -5.66
CA SER A 28 -4.20 10.11 -5.15
C SER A 28 -4.56 10.14 -3.67
N LYS A 29 -5.72 9.60 -3.29
CA LYS A 29 -6.18 9.50 -1.89
C LYS A 29 -5.60 8.30 -1.16
N ALA A 30 -5.19 7.28 -1.90
CA ALA A 30 -4.61 6.05 -1.37
C ALA A 30 -3.70 5.37 -2.40
N THR A 31 -2.75 4.59 -1.91
CA THR A 31 -1.88 3.74 -2.74
C THR A 31 -1.89 2.33 -2.20
N ALA A 32 -2.18 1.35 -3.06
CA ALA A 32 -2.17 -0.05 -2.68
C ALA A 32 -1.10 -0.84 -3.46
N VAL A 33 -0.47 -1.78 -2.76
CA VAL A 33 0.42 -2.78 -3.34
C VAL A 33 -0.02 -4.15 -2.87
N THR A 34 -0.54 -4.94 -3.79
CA THR A 34 -1.07 -6.28 -3.52
C THR A 34 -0.48 -7.29 -4.50
N ARG A 35 -0.37 -8.53 -4.07
CA ARG A 35 0.04 -9.63 -4.95
C ARG A 35 -0.49 -10.97 -4.45
N CYS A 36 -0.87 -11.82 -5.37
CA CYS A 36 -1.06 -13.25 -5.08
C CYS A 36 0.30 -13.94 -5.02
N PHE A 37 0.39 -14.96 -4.20
CA PHE A 37 1.56 -15.83 -4.15
C PHE A 37 1.47 -16.88 -5.27
N GLY A 38 2.59 -17.20 -5.92
CA GLY A 38 2.66 -18.30 -6.88
C GLY A 38 2.42 -19.63 -6.18
N GLU A 39 3.05 -19.80 -5.02
CA GLU A 39 2.79 -20.91 -4.10
C GLU A 39 2.21 -20.37 -2.80
N PRO A 40 1.23 -21.07 -2.18
CA PRO A 40 0.63 -20.64 -0.94
C PRO A 40 1.65 -20.57 0.21
N VAL A 41 1.63 -19.48 0.93
CA VAL A 41 2.50 -19.24 2.10
C VAL A 41 1.88 -19.87 3.34
N ARG A 42 2.69 -20.61 4.10
CA ARG A 42 2.31 -21.30 5.34
C ARG A 42 3.13 -20.87 6.55
N GLU A 43 4.24 -20.17 6.32
CA GLU A 43 5.17 -19.77 7.37
C GLU A 43 4.99 -18.27 7.67
N VAL A 44 4.97 -17.93 8.96
CA VAL A 44 4.87 -16.55 9.40
C VAL A 44 6.01 -15.68 8.86
N ALA A 45 7.22 -16.21 8.81
CA ALA A 45 8.38 -15.49 8.32
C ALA A 45 8.23 -15.09 6.85
N ALA A 46 7.74 -16.01 6.01
CA ALA A 46 7.49 -15.75 4.59
C ALA A 46 6.34 -14.73 4.38
N LEU A 47 5.26 -14.82 5.18
CA LEU A 47 4.19 -13.84 5.14
C LEU A 47 4.67 -12.45 5.55
N ARG A 48 5.46 -12.37 6.63
CA ARG A 48 6.06 -11.14 7.13
C ARG A 48 6.97 -10.49 6.09
N GLU A 49 7.89 -11.26 5.51
CA GLU A 49 8.79 -10.76 4.46
C GLU A 49 8.01 -10.23 3.25
N ALA A 50 7.03 -10.98 2.80
CA ALA A 50 6.18 -10.58 1.70
C ALA A 50 5.42 -9.28 1.99
N MET A 51 4.93 -9.10 3.22
CA MET A 51 4.22 -7.90 3.66
C MET A 51 5.16 -6.70 3.71
N VAL A 52 6.36 -6.87 4.29
CA VAL A 52 7.40 -5.83 4.35
C VAL A 52 7.80 -5.36 2.95
N ARG A 53 8.04 -6.28 2.01
CA ARG A 53 8.36 -5.90 0.61
C ARG A 53 7.27 -5.05 -0.02
N ARG A 54 5.99 -5.36 0.22
CA ARG A 54 4.86 -4.59 -0.33
C ARG A 54 4.75 -3.22 0.33
N ALA A 55 5.02 -3.14 1.62
CA ALA A 55 5.04 -1.90 2.38
C ALA A 55 6.15 -0.96 1.90
N VAL A 56 7.36 -1.47 1.71
CA VAL A 56 8.49 -0.74 1.13
C VAL A 56 8.12 -0.21 -0.26
N ARG A 57 7.52 -1.07 -1.10
CA ARG A 57 7.10 -0.66 -2.44
C ARG A 57 5.98 0.40 -2.44
N ALA A 58 5.05 0.32 -1.50
CA ALA A 58 4.02 1.35 -1.34
C ALA A 58 4.63 2.68 -0.90
N ALA A 59 5.57 2.64 0.05
CA ALA A 59 6.32 3.81 0.50
C ALA A 59 7.09 4.49 -0.64
N GLU A 60 7.77 3.72 -1.50
CA GLU A 60 8.45 4.26 -2.69
C GLU A 60 7.48 4.98 -3.63
N LYS A 61 6.29 4.41 -3.85
CA LYS A 61 5.29 5.00 -4.75
C LYS A 61 4.79 6.36 -4.27
N ILE A 62 4.51 6.49 -2.95
CA ILE A 62 4.04 7.77 -2.40
C ILE A 62 5.18 8.78 -2.32
N ARG A 63 6.41 8.33 -2.02
CA ARG A 63 7.60 9.20 -2.01
C ARG A 63 7.91 9.79 -3.38
N ALA A 64 7.75 9.01 -4.45
CA ALA A 64 7.91 9.49 -5.83
C ALA A 64 6.87 10.56 -6.23
N GLN A 65 5.85 10.76 -5.42
CA GLN A 65 4.80 11.79 -5.59
C GLN A 65 4.89 12.88 -4.52
N ASP A 66 5.97 12.93 -3.73
CA ASP A 66 6.17 13.82 -2.58
C ASP A 66 5.03 13.79 -1.54
N LEU A 67 4.45 12.58 -1.36
CA LEU A 67 3.37 12.33 -0.42
C LEU A 67 3.87 11.57 0.81
N ALA A 68 3.16 11.75 1.93
CA ALA A 68 3.25 10.95 3.15
C ALA A 68 1.89 10.34 3.48
N ALA A 69 1.88 9.22 4.19
CA ALA A 69 0.66 8.54 4.60
C ALA A 69 0.41 8.67 6.10
N THR A 70 -0.85 8.81 6.48
CA THR A 70 -1.28 8.84 7.90
C THR A 70 -1.82 7.49 8.38
N ARG A 71 -2.13 6.56 7.46
CA ARG A 71 -2.66 5.23 7.78
C ARG A 71 -2.03 4.15 6.91
N LEU A 72 -1.76 3.00 7.55
CA LEU A 72 -1.35 1.76 6.91
C LEU A 72 -2.42 0.71 7.15
N ILE A 73 -2.93 0.12 6.09
CA ILE A 73 -3.79 -1.06 6.12
C ILE A 73 -3.00 -2.23 5.58
N ALA A 74 -2.91 -3.31 6.33
CA ALA A 74 -2.32 -4.57 5.89
C ALA A 74 -3.39 -5.66 5.89
N PHE A 75 -3.33 -6.56 4.91
CA PHE A 75 -4.25 -7.68 4.82
C PHE A 75 -3.58 -8.93 4.25
N ALA A 76 -4.08 -10.07 4.67
CA ALA A 76 -3.66 -11.38 4.17
C ALA A 76 -4.87 -12.30 4.06
N HIS A 77 -4.98 -13.02 2.95
CA HIS A 77 -6.11 -13.90 2.67
C HIS A 77 -5.64 -15.25 2.15
N GLY A 78 -6.31 -16.29 2.57
CA GLY A 78 -6.27 -17.61 1.93
C GLY A 78 -7.11 -17.66 0.66
N SER A 79 -7.28 -18.85 0.12
CA SER A 79 -8.11 -19.05 -1.08
C SER A 79 -9.60 -18.91 -0.76
N ARG A 80 -10.27 -17.98 -1.43
CA ARG A 80 -11.72 -17.80 -1.29
C ARG A 80 -12.57 -19.03 -1.68
N PHE A 81 -11.95 -20.00 -2.36
CA PHE A 81 -12.60 -21.24 -2.78
C PHE A 81 -12.47 -22.38 -1.75
N LYS A 82 -11.72 -22.15 -0.67
CA LYS A 82 -11.57 -23.14 0.42
C LYS A 82 -12.39 -22.71 1.60
N PRO A 83 -13.19 -23.62 2.19
CA PRO A 83 -13.87 -23.34 3.45
C PRO A 83 -12.83 -23.06 4.54
N ASN A 84 -13.13 -22.16 5.46
CA ASN A 84 -12.27 -21.78 6.58
C ASN A 84 -10.88 -21.24 6.17
N ALA A 85 -10.76 -20.65 4.99
CA ALA A 85 -9.52 -20.00 4.61
C ALA A 85 -9.26 -18.76 5.50
N PRO A 86 -8.02 -18.56 5.98
CA PRO A 86 -7.70 -17.42 6.82
C PRO A 86 -7.95 -16.11 6.06
N SER A 87 -8.50 -15.13 6.76
CA SER A 87 -8.76 -13.80 6.22
C SER A 87 -8.61 -12.78 7.34
N ALA A 88 -7.55 -12.01 7.29
CA ALA A 88 -7.27 -11.01 8.30
C ALA A 88 -6.87 -9.67 7.67
N SER A 89 -7.26 -8.59 8.31
CA SER A 89 -6.79 -7.24 8.02
C SER A 89 -6.54 -6.48 9.30
N ARG A 90 -5.62 -5.51 9.24
CA ARG A 90 -5.31 -4.62 10.36
C ARG A 90 -5.07 -3.22 9.82
N ILE A 91 -5.39 -2.25 10.65
CA ILE A 91 -5.19 -0.83 10.37
C ILE A 91 -4.27 -0.28 11.46
N ALA A 92 -3.26 0.46 11.06
CA ALA A 92 -2.40 1.20 11.97
C ALA A 92 -2.34 2.68 11.56
N ARG A 93 -2.36 3.56 12.55
CA ARG A 93 -2.11 4.97 12.36
C ARG A 93 -0.61 5.21 12.29
N LEU A 94 -0.20 6.02 11.33
CA LEU A 94 1.17 6.54 11.21
C LEU A 94 1.17 7.97 11.76
N SER A 95 1.84 8.17 12.87
CA SER A 95 1.96 9.48 13.52
C SER A 95 3.42 9.67 13.96
N PRO A 96 4.07 10.67 13.38
CA PRO A 96 3.65 11.57 12.31
C PRO A 96 3.40 10.85 10.97
N ALA A 97 2.72 11.52 10.00
CA ALA A 97 2.60 11.02 8.65
C ALA A 97 4.00 10.75 8.07
N THR A 98 4.15 9.67 7.32
CA THR A 98 5.48 9.26 6.87
C THR A 98 5.44 8.56 5.51
N ASN A 99 6.56 8.64 4.78
CA ASN A 99 6.86 7.83 3.60
C ASN A 99 8.15 7.02 3.79
N ASP A 100 8.67 6.95 5.04
CA ASP A 100 9.86 6.17 5.35
C ASP A 100 9.56 4.67 5.27
N PRO A 101 10.22 3.93 4.35
CA PRO A 101 10.00 2.50 4.17
C PRO A 101 10.39 1.67 5.39
N ARG A 102 11.29 2.17 6.25
CA ARG A 102 11.72 1.48 7.48
C ARG A 102 10.58 1.47 8.49
N VAL A 103 9.91 2.62 8.66
CA VAL A 103 8.77 2.78 9.57
C VAL A 103 7.58 1.97 9.07
N ILE A 104 7.20 2.18 7.80
CA ILE A 104 6.04 1.52 7.18
C ILE A 104 6.27 0.01 7.09
N GLY A 105 7.46 -0.43 6.66
CA GLY A 105 7.83 -1.83 6.59
C GLY A 105 7.87 -2.53 7.96
N GLY A 106 8.48 -1.88 8.95
CA GLY A 106 8.50 -2.39 10.32
C GLY A 106 7.10 -2.55 10.92
N MET A 107 6.21 -1.59 10.66
CA MET A 107 4.80 -1.69 11.10
C MET A 107 4.08 -2.84 10.38
N ALA A 108 4.23 -2.93 9.05
CA ALA A 108 3.62 -3.99 8.26
C ALA A 108 4.09 -5.38 8.68
N GLY A 109 5.38 -5.52 9.03
CA GLY A 109 5.93 -6.77 9.58
C GLY A 109 5.27 -7.18 10.89
N ARG A 110 5.13 -6.26 11.85
CA ARG A 110 4.42 -6.53 13.11
C ARG A 110 2.95 -6.89 12.89
N MET A 111 2.29 -6.23 11.93
CA MET A 111 0.91 -6.55 11.59
C MET A 111 0.79 -7.96 10.99
N ALA A 112 1.76 -8.39 10.18
CA ALA A 112 1.78 -9.76 9.65
C ALA A 112 1.89 -10.81 10.76
N ASP A 113 2.76 -10.57 11.77
CA ASP A 113 2.91 -11.47 12.92
C ASP A 113 1.59 -11.63 13.69
N VAL A 114 0.84 -10.54 13.88
CA VAL A 114 -0.46 -10.55 14.59
C VAL A 114 -1.58 -11.17 13.75
N MET A 115 -1.51 -11.04 12.42
CA MET A 115 -2.54 -11.57 11.51
C MET A 115 -2.34 -13.05 11.19
N TYR A 116 -1.15 -13.59 11.45
CA TYR A 116 -0.86 -14.98 11.13
C TYR A 116 -1.64 -15.93 12.04
N GLU A 117 -2.31 -16.87 11.43
CA GLU A 117 -2.99 -17.99 12.11
C GLU A 117 -2.17 -19.27 11.93
N THR A 118 -1.87 -19.96 13.03
CA THR A 118 -1.10 -21.21 13.00
C THR A 118 -1.77 -22.25 12.09
N GLY A 119 -1.03 -22.77 11.13
CA GLY A 119 -1.58 -23.69 10.11
C GLY A 119 -2.35 -22.99 8.98
N GLY A 120 -2.46 -21.67 9.01
CA GLY A 120 -3.10 -20.88 7.95
C GLY A 120 -2.35 -20.99 6.62
N VAL A 121 -3.11 -21.01 5.53
CA VAL A 121 -2.60 -21.08 4.16
C VAL A 121 -2.98 -19.81 3.42
N TYR A 122 -2.01 -18.94 3.20
CA TYR A 122 -2.22 -17.64 2.57
C TYR A 122 -1.89 -17.66 1.09
N THR A 123 -2.79 -17.13 0.27
CA THR A 123 -2.62 -17.04 -1.19
C THR A 123 -2.43 -15.62 -1.70
N LYS A 124 -2.77 -14.62 -0.86
CA LYS A 124 -2.66 -13.20 -1.21
C LYS A 124 -2.34 -12.38 0.02
N CYS A 125 -1.48 -11.40 -0.14
CA CYS A 125 -1.34 -10.33 0.84
C CYS A 125 -1.12 -8.97 0.17
N GLY A 126 -1.32 -7.93 0.93
CA GLY A 126 -1.12 -6.58 0.44
C GLY A 126 -1.12 -5.55 1.55
N VAL A 127 -0.71 -4.36 1.16
CA VAL A 127 -0.80 -3.16 1.98
C VAL A 127 -1.47 -2.05 1.20
N MET A 128 -2.14 -1.15 1.92
CA MET A 128 -2.66 0.10 1.39
C MET A 128 -2.24 1.22 2.33
N LEU A 129 -1.76 2.29 1.74
CA LEU A 129 -1.44 3.55 2.43
C LEU A 129 -2.55 4.53 2.13
N GLU A 130 -3.13 5.11 3.16
CA GLU A 130 -4.25 6.06 3.08
C GLU A 130 -3.96 7.34 3.83
N GLY A 131 -4.84 8.34 3.60
CA GLY A 131 -4.67 9.66 4.17
C GLY A 131 -3.38 10.26 3.65
N LEU A 132 -3.22 10.22 2.32
CA LEU A 132 -2.05 10.79 1.67
C LEU A 132 -2.12 12.31 1.72
N GLU A 133 -1.04 12.92 2.19
CA GLU A 133 -0.88 14.37 2.28
C GLU A 133 0.48 14.79 1.72
N PRO A 134 0.61 15.99 1.15
CA PRO A 134 1.89 16.51 0.70
C PRO A 134 2.91 16.58 1.83
N MET A 135 4.16 16.19 1.58
CA MET A 135 5.25 16.30 2.56
C MET A 135 5.44 17.74 3.09
N THR A 136 5.12 18.74 2.27
CA THR A 136 5.20 20.17 2.64
C THR A 136 4.10 20.61 3.61
N ALA A 137 2.97 19.89 3.65
CA ALA A 137 1.86 20.19 4.57
C ALA A 137 2.00 19.45 5.91
N HIS A 138 3.08 18.68 6.07
CA HIS A 138 3.28 17.87 7.25
C HIS A 138 3.56 18.75 8.49
N GLN A 139 2.65 18.69 9.46
CA GLN A 139 2.89 19.28 10.77
C GLN A 139 3.89 18.40 11.52
N ALA A 140 5.06 18.95 11.80
CA ALA A 140 6.04 18.27 12.63
C ALA A 140 5.42 17.92 14.00
N ASP A 141 5.56 16.67 14.42
CA ASP A 141 5.18 16.28 15.77
C ASP A 141 6.17 16.93 16.74
N LEU A 142 5.65 17.64 17.73
CA LEU A 142 6.46 18.36 18.73
C LEU A 142 7.42 17.42 19.50
N PHE A 143 7.08 16.14 19.58
CA PHE A 143 7.82 15.11 20.30
C PHE A 143 8.62 14.17 19.39
N ALA A 144 8.42 14.23 18.08
CA ALA A 144 9.20 13.44 17.14
C ALA A 144 10.48 14.19 16.76
N VAL A 145 11.63 13.60 17.07
CA VAL A 145 12.93 14.09 16.59
C VAL A 145 13.17 13.46 15.21
N PRO A 146 13.04 14.22 14.11
CA PRO A 146 13.34 13.68 12.80
C PRO A 146 14.82 13.31 12.72
N ASP A 147 15.13 12.12 12.20
CA ASP A 147 16.50 11.77 11.86
C ASP A 147 16.96 12.59 10.64
N PRO A 148 17.90 13.55 10.82
CA PRO A 148 18.31 14.43 9.72
C PRO A 148 19.01 13.69 8.57
N ARG A 149 19.44 12.44 8.80
CA ARG A 149 20.09 11.59 7.80
C ARG A 149 19.07 10.84 6.92
N SER A 150 17.81 10.73 7.38
CA SER A 150 16.78 9.96 6.70
C SER A 150 16.51 10.42 5.26
N PRO A 151 16.32 11.71 4.96
CA PRO A 151 16.08 12.16 3.59
C PRO A 151 17.23 11.83 2.63
N ALA A 152 18.47 12.06 3.05
CA ALA A 152 19.65 11.77 2.23
C ALA A 152 19.80 10.26 1.94
N LEU A 153 19.57 9.42 2.96
CA LEU A 153 19.59 7.97 2.82
C LEU A 153 18.52 7.49 1.83
N LEU A 154 17.28 7.99 1.97
CA LEU A 154 16.18 7.60 1.10
C LEU A 154 16.41 8.04 -0.34
N ALA A 155 16.93 9.26 -0.56
CA ALA A 155 17.29 9.73 -1.89
C ALA A 155 18.39 8.87 -2.54
N ALA A 156 19.40 8.45 -1.76
CA ALA A 156 20.44 7.55 -2.25
C ALA A 156 19.88 6.18 -2.64
N ILE A 157 19.00 5.59 -1.83
CA ILE A 157 18.33 4.31 -2.12
C ILE A 157 17.47 4.44 -3.38
N ASP A 158 16.68 5.50 -3.51
CA ASP A 158 15.84 5.74 -4.68
C ASP A 158 16.69 5.94 -5.95
N GLY A 159 17.81 6.64 -5.84
CA GLY A 159 18.77 6.81 -6.94
C GLY A 159 19.39 5.47 -7.39
N LEU A 160 19.75 4.61 -6.45
CA LEU A 160 20.25 3.25 -6.75
C LEU A 160 19.17 2.38 -7.42
N ASN A 161 17.95 2.38 -6.88
CA ASN A 161 16.83 1.63 -7.44
C ASN A 161 16.44 2.13 -8.85
N GLY A 162 16.57 3.43 -9.11
CA GLY A 162 16.35 4.02 -10.42
C GLY A 162 17.42 3.61 -11.44
N ARG A 163 18.69 3.50 -11.01
CA ARG A 163 19.83 3.20 -11.89
C ARG A 163 20.02 1.70 -12.17
N PHE A 164 19.84 0.86 -11.15
CA PHE A 164 20.17 -0.58 -11.23
C PHE A 164 18.93 -1.48 -11.25
N GLY A 165 17.75 -0.90 -11.19
CA GLY A 165 16.53 -1.67 -11.05
C GLY A 165 16.26 -2.05 -9.58
N ARG A 166 15.14 -2.73 -9.38
CA ARG A 166 14.66 -3.14 -8.06
C ARG A 166 14.74 -4.65 -7.94
N ASN A 167 15.32 -5.15 -6.91
CA ASN A 167 15.28 -6.57 -6.54
C ASN A 167 13.96 -6.92 -5.83
#